data_c8282c6f3350ca325e3bb3dfff0cdb84
#
_entry.id   c8282c6f3350ca325e3bb3dfff0cdb84
#
_cell.length_a   1.000
_cell.length_b   1.000
_cell.length_c   1.000
_cell.angle_alpha   90.00
_cell.angle_beta   90.00
_cell.angle_gamma   90.00
#
_symmetry.space_group_name_H-M   'P 1'
#
loop_
_entity.id
_entity.type
_entity.pdbx_description
1 polymer ?
#
loop_
_entity_poly.entity_id
_entity_poly.type
_entity_poly.pdbx_seq_one_letter_code
_entity_poly.pdbx_strand_id
1 'polypeptide(L)'
;MKFLKFKNKRESLNEGREIKSGFLDEDGKVVELKGDILDYFNADINAVLENIVESYSLEDIEIESPVNPSKIVCIGLNYRDHAKEMNEELPEKPTIFIKPSTAVNKDDNVIIYPKISSRVDYEGELATVIGKETKQVSPEEAENCIFGYTIINDVTARDFTLGDGQWTRGKSCDGFAPIGPYIETELDPLNQRIVTKVNGETRQNSSTSQMIFSPQEIISYVSETMTLNPGDLIATGTPPGVGEMKADSIVEVTIEDIGTLKNYLIKEE
;
A
#
# COMPACT_ATOMS: atom_id res chain seq x y z
N MET A 1 -10.02 9.57 8.94
CA MET A 1 -10.62 10.06 7.66
C MET A 1 -10.00 9.32 6.49
N LYS A 2 -10.82 8.83 5.52
CA LYS A 2 -10.34 8.06 4.35
C LYS A 2 -10.11 8.96 3.15
N PHE A 3 -8.85 9.32 2.88
CA PHE A 3 -8.45 10.06 1.69
C PHE A 3 -8.26 9.14 0.49
N LEU A 4 -8.52 9.65 -0.73
CA LEU A 4 -8.31 8.95 -1.99
C LEU A 4 -7.96 9.90 -3.13
N LYS A 5 -7.39 9.35 -4.20
CA LYS A 5 -7.30 10.01 -5.51
C LYS A 5 -8.21 9.30 -6.49
N PHE A 6 -8.81 10.05 -7.39
CA PHE A 6 -9.79 9.50 -8.33
C PHE A 6 -9.87 10.28 -9.63
N LYS A 7 -10.47 9.67 -10.65
CA LYS A 7 -10.89 10.30 -11.89
C LYS A 7 -12.40 10.23 -12.02
N ASN A 8 -13.02 11.31 -12.49
CA ASN A 8 -14.44 11.31 -12.79
C ASN A 8 -14.70 10.60 -14.13
N LYS A 9 -15.50 9.52 -14.10
CA LYS A 9 -15.86 8.74 -15.31
C LYS A 9 -16.68 9.52 -16.32
N ARG A 10 -17.35 10.61 -15.90
CA ARG A 10 -18.17 11.46 -16.77
C ARG A 10 -17.35 12.47 -17.57
N GLU A 11 -16.10 12.69 -17.22
CA GLU A 11 -15.19 13.57 -17.98
C GLU A 11 -14.78 12.91 -19.32
N SER A 12 -14.59 13.75 -20.33
CA SER A 12 -14.25 13.30 -21.69
C SER A 12 -12.89 12.59 -21.73
N LEU A 13 -12.83 11.44 -22.37
CA LEU A 13 -11.58 10.70 -22.61
C LEU A 13 -10.60 11.47 -23.53
N ASN A 14 -11.11 12.40 -24.36
CA ASN A 14 -10.31 13.09 -25.36
C ASN A 14 -9.37 14.17 -24.79
N GLU A 15 -9.63 14.66 -23.57
CA GLU A 15 -8.82 15.71 -22.90
C GLU A 15 -7.93 15.14 -21.80
N GLY A 16 -7.99 13.81 -21.56
CA GLY A 16 -7.35 13.17 -20.41
C GLY A 16 -8.11 13.50 -19.12
N ARG A 17 -8.57 12.49 -18.40
CA ARG A 17 -9.26 12.71 -17.11
C ARG A 17 -8.24 13.17 -16.08
N GLU A 18 -8.52 14.28 -15.42
CA GLU A 18 -7.69 14.81 -14.35
C GLU A 18 -7.77 13.90 -13.11
N ILE A 19 -6.64 13.72 -12.43
CA ILE A 19 -6.60 13.05 -11.12
C ILE A 19 -6.95 14.08 -10.07
N LYS A 20 -8.03 13.83 -9.35
CA LYS A 20 -8.57 14.65 -8.28
C LYS A 20 -8.26 14.03 -6.93
N SER A 21 -8.22 14.86 -5.91
CA SER A 21 -8.08 14.48 -4.51
C SER A 21 -9.42 14.56 -3.80
N GLY A 22 -9.65 13.71 -2.82
CA GLY A 22 -10.87 13.75 -2.02
C GLY A 22 -10.83 12.86 -0.80
N PHE A 23 -11.94 12.78 -0.12
CA PHE A 23 -12.14 11.85 0.99
C PHE A 23 -13.51 11.18 0.90
N LEU A 24 -13.64 10.03 1.56
CA LEU A 24 -14.91 9.32 1.68
C LEU A 24 -15.66 9.86 2.89
N ASP A 25 -16.90 10.35 2.69
CA ASP A 25 -17.76 10.82 3.77
C ASP A 25 -18.51 9.67 4.47
N GLU A 26 -19.26 10.00 5.52
CA GLU A 26 -20.03 9.03 6.31
C GLU A 26 -21.16 8.36 5.51
N ASP A 27 -21.66 9.01 4.46
CA ASP A 27 -22.69 8.49 3.55
C ASP A 27 -22.12 7.62 2.43
N GLY A 28 -20.80 7.45 2.37
CA GLY A 28 -20.08 6.68 1.34
C GLY A 28 -19.95 7.42 0.02
N LYS A 29 -20.05 8.75 -0.01
CA LYS A 29 -19.76 9.59 -1.16
C LYS A 29 -18.32 10.06 -1.15
N VAL A 30 -17.78 10.31 -2.32
CA VAL A 30 -16.47 10.92 -2.49
C VAL A 30 -16.61 12.42 -2.57
N VAL A 31 -16.01 13.13 -1.63
CA VAL A 31 -15.99 14.59 -1.56
C VAL A 31 -14.67 15.08 -2.12
N GLU A 32 -14.72 15.79 -3.27
CA GLU A 32 -13.54 16.38 -3.92
C GLU A 32 -12.97 17.52 -3.09
N LEU A 33 -11.65 17.56 -2.99
CA LEU A 33 -10.87 18.61 -2.34
C LEU A 33 -9.98 19.35 -3.36
N LYS A 34 -9.71 20.61 -3.08
CA LYS A 34 -8.72 21.40 -3.82
C LYS A 34 -7.30 20.92 -3.50
N GLY A 35 -6.43 20.86 -4.49
CA GLY A 35 -5.01 20.52 -4.30
C GLY A 35 -4.75 19.01 -4.15
N ASP A 36 -3.59 18.67 -3.62
CA ASP A 36 -3.19 17.28 -3.37
C ASP A 36 -3.60 16.83 -1.96
N ILE A 37 -3.89 15.54 -1.78
CA ILE A 37 -4.23 15.01 -0.44
C ILE A 37 -3.13 15.25 0.58
N LEU A 38 -1.85 15.27 0.16
CA LEU A 38 -0.72 15.52 1.06
C LEU A 38 -0.69 16.96 1.61
N ASP A 39 -1.37 17.91 0.96
CA ASP A 39 -1.52 19.28 1.46
C ASP A 39 -2.34 19.32 2.77
N TYR A 40 -3.10 18.27 3.05
CA TYR A 40 -3.91 18.12 4.25
C TYR A 40 -3.20 17.39 5.40
N PHE A 41 -1.90 17.18 5.30
CA PHE A 41 -1.11 16.60 6.40
C PHE A 41 -1.23 17.47 7.66
N ASN A 42 -1.71 16.87 8.77
CA ASN A 42 -2.01 17.57 10.03
C ASN A 42 -3.03 18.72 9.93
N ALA A 43 -3.80 18.79 8.84
CA ALA A 43 -4.88 19.75 8.74
C ALA A 43 -6.02 19.41 9.73
N ASP A 44 -6.58 20.41 10.39
CA ASP A 44 -7.80 20.22 11.15
C ASP A 44 -9.02 20.04 10.22
N ILE A 45 -10.11 19.52 10.77
CA ILE A 45 -11.32 19.23 9.98
C ILE A 45 -11.88 20.48 9.29
N ASN A 46 -11.79 21.66 9.90
CA ASN A 46 -12.32 22.89 9.31
C ASN A 46 -11.53 23.28 8.06
N ALA A 47 -10.19 23.15 8.13
CA ALA A 47 -9.31 23.37 6.98
C ALA A 47 -9.62 22.41 5.81
N VAL A 48 -9.99 21.16 6.09
CA VAL A 48 -10.45 20.23 5.06
C VAL A 48 -11.79 20.67 4.48
N LEU A 49 -12.78 21.00 5.33
CA LEU A 49 -14.12 21.37 4.89
C LEU A 49 -14.18 22.67 4.08
N GLU A 50 -13.30 23.64 4.35
CA GLU A 50 -13.18 24.90 3.58
C GLU A 50 -12.69 24.69 2.14
N ASN A 51 -12.10 23.53 1.85
CA ASN A 51 -11.53 23.20 0.54
C ASN A 51 -12.40 22.22 -0.28
N ILE A 52 -13.63 21.95 0.13
CA ILE A 52 -14.57 21.12 -0.62
C ILE A 52 -14.94 21.79 -1.95
N VAL A 53 -14.97 20.97 -3.02
CA VAL A 53 -15.34 21.39 -4.38
C VAL A 53 -16.70 20.81 -4.75
N GLU A 54 -16.81 19.49 -4.79
CA GLU A 54 -18.01 18.78 -5.27
C GLU A 54 -18.06 17.38 -4.63
N SER A 55 -19.19 16.67 -4.77
CA SER A 55 -19.34 15.29 -4.29
C SER A 55 -19.79 14.36 -5.39
N TYR A 56 -19.29 13.11 -5.37
CA TYR A 56 -19.54 12.07 -6.36
C TYR A 56 -20.01 10.77 -5.69
N SER A 57 -20.80 9.97 -6.42
CA SER A 57 -21.00 8.57 -6.06
C SER A 57 -19.76 7.75 -6.40
N LEU A 58 -19.44 6.70 -5.62
CA LEU A 58 -18.33 5.80 -5.91
C LEU A 58 -18.44 5.15 -7.30
N GLU A 59 -19.65 4.90 -7.81
CA GLU A 59 -19.90 4.35 -9.14
C GLU A 59 -19.50 5.30 -10.29
N ASP A 60 -19.49 6.61 -10.05
CA ASP A 60 -19.16 7.66 -11.02
C ASP A 60 -17.67 7.95 -11.13
N ILE A 61 -16.85 7.34 -10.28
CA ILE A 61 -15.41 7.59 -10.22
C ILE A 61 -14.60 6.32 -10.50
N GLU A 62 -13.36 6.51 -10.89
CA GLU A 62 -12.31 5.51 -10.98
C GLU A 62 -11.25 5.85 -9.93
N ILE A 63 -11.04 4.94 -8.97
CA ILE A 63 -10.06 5.14 -7.91
C ILE A 63 -8.66 5.02 -8.50
N GLU A 64 -7.78 5.94 -8.15
CA GLU A 64 -6.38 5.94 -8.53
C GLU A 64 -5.50 5.55 -7.33
N SER A 65 -4.21 5.26 -7.57
CA SER A 65 -3.27 5.13 -6.47
C SER A 65 -3.29 6.40 -5.61
N PRO A 66 -3.48 6.31 -4.29
CA PRO A 66 -3.62 7.51 -3.46
C PRO A 66 -2.36 8.36 -3.41
N VAL A 67 -1.18 7.78 -3.66
CA VAL A 67 0.10 8.49 -3.74
C VAL A 67 0.94 8.04 -4.92
N ASN A 68 1.89 8.89 -5.34
CA ASN A 68 2.93 8.57 -6.31
C ASN A 68 4.30 8.65 -5.60
N PRO A 69 4.70 7.58 -4.90
CA PRO A 69 5.90 7.58 -4.07
C PRO A 69 7.17 7.75 -4.92
N SER A 70 8.17 8.47 -4.39
CA SER A 70 9.50 8.50 -4.99
C SER A 70 10.19 7.13 -4.84
N LYS A 71 9.85 6.40 -3.78
CA LYS A 71 10.26 5.03 -3.47
C LYS A 71 9.25 4.36 -2.55
N ILE A 72 9.22 3.03 -2.59
CA ILE A 72 8.51 2.18 -1.62
C ILE A 72 9.58 1.40 -0.86
N VAL A 73 9.73 1.67 0.43
CA VAL A 73 10.62 0.91 1.31
C VAL A 73 9.83 -0.26 1.89
N CYS A 74 10.34 -1.47 1.72
CA CYS A 74 9.67 -2.69 2.15
C CYS A 74 10.49 -3.39 3.23
N ILE A 75 9.80 -4.09 4.14
CA ILE A 75 10.40 -4.81 5.25
C ILE A 75 10.21 -6.30 5.06
N GLY A 76 11.34 -7.04 4.97
CA GLY A 76 11.34 -8.50 4.99
C GLY A 76 11.09 -9.02 6.41
N LEU A 77 10.37 -10.15 6.52
CA LEU A 77 10.05 -10.88 7.76
C LEU A 77 9.73 -9.98 8.97
N ASN A 78 8.53 -9.42 8.99
CA ASN A 78 8.09 -8.56 10.10
C ASN A 78 6.88 -9.09 10.88
N TYR A 79 6.49 -10.34 10.70
CA TYR A 79 5.38 -10.96 11.45
C TYR A 79 5.86 -12.19 12.21
N ARG A 80 5.55 -12.27 13.53
CA ARG A 80 5.94 -13.38 14.42
C ARG A 80 5.36 -14.72 13.97
N ASP A 81 4.11 -14.72 13.53
CA ASP A 81 3.45 -15.91 13.00
C ASP A 81 4.02 -16.36 11.66
N HIS A 82 4.48 -15.42 10.80
CA HIS A 82 5.18 -15.75 9.55
C HIS A 82 6.59 -16.30 9.80
N ALA A 83 7.35 -15.72 10.72
CA ALA A 83 8.64 -16.28 11.14
C ALA A 83 8.49 -17.72 11.64
N LYS A 84 7.43 -18.01 12.42
CA LYS A 84 7.12 -19.34 12.89
C LYS A 84 6.76 -20.29 11.73
N GLU A 85 5.97 -19.85 10.74
CA GLU A 85 5.65 -20.62 9.52
C GLU A 85 6.90 -21.05 8.78
N MET A 86 7.86 -20.11 8.62
CA MET A 86 9.13 -20.33 7.92
C MET A 86 10.18 -21.06 8.76
N ASN A 87 9.92 -21.29 10.05
CA ASN A 87 10.88 -21.81 11.02
C ASN A 87 12.17 -20.98 11.09
N GLU A 88 12.01 -19.64 11.03
CA GLU A 88 13.08 -18.66 11.14
C GLU A 88 13.08 -18.00 12.52
N GLU A 89 14.26 -17.58 12.99
CA GLU A 89 14.41 -16.76 14.19
C GLU A 89 13.89 -15.34 13.95
N LEU A 90 13.41 -14.69 15.00
CA LEU A 90 12.98 -13.29 14.89
C LEU A 90 14.18 -12.40 14.60
N PRO A 91 14.12 -11.53 13.58
CA PRO A 91 15.23 -10.63 13.25
C PRO A 91 15.43 -9.60 14.36
N GLU A 92 16.70 -9.28 14.64
CA GLU A 92 17.06 -8.22 15.60
C GLU A 92 16.87 -6.80 15.03
N LYS A 93 16.86 -6.67 13.70
CA LYS A 93 16.71 -5.40 12.96
C LYS A 93 15.88 -5.60 11.70
N PRO A 94 15.16 -4.57 11.23
CA PRO A 94 14.43 -4.64 9.97
C PRO A 94 15.35 -4.96 8.78
N THR A 95 14.97 -5.94 7.97
CA THR A 95 15.60 -6.18 6.65
C THR A 95 14.91 -5.30 5.62
N ILE A 96 15.67 -4.40 4.98
CA ILE A 96 15.14 -3.40 4.05
C ILE A 96 15.40 -3.82 2.61
N PHE A 97 14.38 -3.64 1.75
CA PHE A 97 14.52 -3.59 0.30
C PHE A 97 13.62 -2.50 -0.29
N ILE A 98 13.77 -2.20 -1.56
CA ILE A 98 13.05 -1.09 -2.21
C ILE A 98 12.34 -1.61 -3.46
N LYS A 99 11.09 -1.14 -3.66
CA LYS A 99 10.40 -1.21 -4.95
C LYS A 99 10.42 0.18 -5.59
N PRO A 100 10.70 0.27 -6.92
CA PRO A 100 10.71 1.55 -7.63
C PRO A 100 9.29 2.10 -7.81
N SER A 101 9.19 3.39 -8.12
CA SER A 101 7.91 4.04 -8.43
C SER A 101 7.18 3.43 -9.63
N THR A 102 7.88 2.84 -10.59
CA THR A 102 7.29 2.15 -11.74
C THR A 102 6.55 0.86 -11.37
N ALA A 103 6.81 0.31 -10.17
CA ALA A 103 6.07 -0.83 -9.65
C ALA A 103 4.66 -0.46 -9.15
N VAL A 104 4.35 0.83 -8.96
CA VAL A 104 3.04 1.28 -8.47
C VAL A 104 1.92 0.84 -9.40
N ASN A 105 0.85 0.38 -8.80
CA ASN A 105 -0.41 0.04 -9.45
C ASN A 105 -1.56 0.51 -8.56
N LYS A 106 -2.79 0.49 -9.06
CA LYS A 106 -3.98 0.96 -8.35
C LYS A 106 -4.98 -0.16 -8.08
N ASP A 107 -5.98 0.17 -7.29
CA ASP A 107 -7.16 -0.69 -7.07
C ASP A 107 -7.90 -0.96 -8.39
N ASP A 108 -8.54 -2.13 -8.47
CA ASP A 108 -9.35 -2.61 -9.61
C ASP A 108 -8.58 -2.67 -10.94
N ASN A 109 -7.23 -2.70 -10.89
CA ASN A 109 -6.38 -2.74 -12.07
C ASN A 109 -5.70 -4.10 -12.25
N VAL A 110 -5.09 -4.28 -13.42
CA VAL A 110 -4.42 -5.50 -13.84
C VAL A 110 -2.98 -5.54 -13.33
N ILE A 111 -2.56 -6.70 -12.85
CA ILE A 111 -1.16 -7.08 -12.62
C ILE A 111 -0.74 -7.99 -13.78
N ILE A 112 0.32 -7.64 -14.50
CA ILE A 112 0.82 -8.46 -15.61
C ILE A 112 1.73 -9.57 -15.07
N TYR A 113 1.36 -10.82 -15.34
CA TYR A 113 2.22 -11.98 -15.08
C TYR A 113 3.33 -12.03 -16.14
N PRO A 114 4.61 -11.75 -15.78
CA PRO A 114 5.68 -11.67 -16.77
C PRO A 114 5.95 -13.02 -17.43
N LYS A 115 6.12 -13.05 -18.77
CA LYS A 115 6.48 -14.28 -19.52
C LYS A 115 7.73 -14.96 -19.04
N ILE A 116 8.65 -14.16 -18.48
CA ILE A 116 9.97 -14.62 -18.01
C ILE A 116 9.95 -15.17 -16.58
N SER A 117 8.83 -15.03 -15.85
CA SER A 117 8.67 -15.60 -14.51
C SER A 117 7.85 -16.87 -14.55
N SER A 118 8.23 -17.84 -13.74
CA SER A 118 7.51 -19.10 -13.56
C SER A 118 6.63 -19.10 -12.30
N ARG A 119 6.77 -18.09 -11.44
CA ARG A 119 5.99 -18.00 -10.20
C ARG A 119 5.84 -16.56 -9.71
N VAL A 120 4.59 -16.11 -9.58
CA VAL A 120 4.23 -14.81 -9.02
C VAL A 120 3.41 -15.03 -7.75
N ASP A 121 3.88 -14.49 -6.63
CA ASP A 121 3.25 -14.59 -5.31
C ASP A 121 2.59 -13.28 -4.92
N TYR A 122 1.51 -13.36 -4.10
CA TYR A 122 0.92 -12.23 -3.38
C TYR A 122 1.56 -12.08 -2.00
N GLU A 123 1.62 -10.86 -1.50
CA GLU A 123 2.02 -10.51 -0.13
C GLU A 123 1.18 -9.30 0.31
N GLY A 124 0.06 -9.55 1.03
CA GLY A 124 -0.80 -8.48 1.54
C GLY A 124 -0.16 -7.82 2.76
N GLU A 125 -0.09 -6.48 2.76
CA GLU A 125 0.59 -5.70 3.79
C GLU A 125 -0.14 -4.42 4.15
N LEU A 126 0.01 -3.98 5.40
CA LEU A 126 -0.22 -2.59 5.80
C LEU A 126 0.95 -1.74 5.27
N ALA A 127 0.65 -0.59 4.70
CA ALA A 127 1.64 0.39 4.31
C ALA A 127 1.42 1.72 5.02
N THR A 128 2.52 2.32 5.49
CA THR A 128 2.52 3.67 6.09
C THR A 128 2.85 4.70 5.01
N VAL A 129 2.08 5.78 4.95
CA VAL A 129 2.30 6.92 4.05
C VAL A 129 3.01 8.02 4.80
N ILE A 130 4.14 8.49 4.30
CA ILE A 130 4.91 9.59 4.88
C ILE A 130 4.24 10.93 4.56
N GLY A 131 4.01 11.77 5.57
CA GLY A 131 3.35 13.08 5.44
C GLY A 131 4.29 14.27 5.29
N LYS A 132 5.52 14.17 5.78
CA LYS A 132 6.53 15.23 5.67
C LYS A 132 7.93 14.66 5.47
N GLU A 133 8.87 15.49 4.97
CA GLU A 133 10.27 15.09 4.89
C GLU A 133 10.77 14.59 6.24
N THR A 134 11.30 13.36 6.25
CA THR A 134 11.67 12.65 7.48
C THR A 134 13.09 12.12 7.37
N LYS A 135 13.96 12.52 8.30
CA LYS A 135 15.36 12.14 8.36
C LYS A 135 15.84 12.08 9.81
N GLN A 136 16.45 10.95 10.21
CA GLN A 136 17.07 10.74 11.52
C GLN A 136 16.13 11.07 12.70
N VAL A 137 14.92 10.54 12.66
CA VAL A 137 13.91 10.71 13.73
C VAL A 137 13.92 9.53 14.69
N SER A 138 13.58 9.79 15.96
CA SER A 138 13.30 8.71 16.92
C SER A 138 11.95 8.03 16.63
N PRO A 139 11.66 6.84 17.21
CA PRO A 139 10.34 6.22 17.04
C PRO A 139 9.18 7.11 17.52
N GLU A 140 9.37 7.89 18.59
CA GLU A 140 8.37 8.82 19.13
C GLU A 140 8.14 10.01 18.18
N GLU A 141 9.19 10.49 17.52
CA GLU A 141 9.09 11.55 16.50
C GLU A 141 8.49 11.07 15.20
N ALA A 142 8.67 9.78 14.87
CA ALA A 142 8.17 9.16 13.64
C ALA A 142 6.64 9.21 13.53
N GLU A 143 5.91 9.12 14.65
CA GLU A 143 4.45 9.26 14.70
C GLU A 143 3.98 10.57 14.04
N ASN A 144 4.69 11.67 14.30
CA ASN A 144 4.40 12.99 13.75
C ASN A 144 4.82 13.15 12.27
N CYS A 145 5.31 12.09 11.64
CA CYS A 145 5.71 12.06 10.23
C CYS A 145 4.75 11.24 9.36
N ILE A 146 3.82 10.54 9.99
CA ILE A 146 2.87 9.65 9.31
C ILE A 146 1.65 10.44 8.84
N PHE A 147 1.34 10.40 7.55
CA PHE A 147 0.09 10.92 7.00
C PHE A 147 -1.09 10.00 7.33
N GLY A 148 -0.88 8.72 7.23
CA GLY A 148 -1.89 7.68 7.46
C GLY A 148 -1.41 6.33 6.93
N TYR A 149 -2.34 5.41 6.77
CA TYR A 149 -2.10 4.03 6.42
C TYR A 149 -2.94 3.60 5.22
N THR A 150 -2.37 2.74 4.39
CA THR A 150 -3.03 2.17 3.21
C THR A 150 -2.71 0.69 3.07
N ILE A 151 -3.31 0.04 2.09
CA ILE A 151 -3.01 -1.34 1.74
C ILE A 151 -1.99 -1.37 0.61
N ILE A 152 -1.04 -2.30 0.65
CA ILE A 152 -0.19 -2.66 -0.48
C ILE A 152 -0.20 -4.18 -0.67
N ASN A 153 -0.13 -4.62 -1.92
CA ASN A 153 0.22 -6.00 -2.25
C ASN A 153 1.65 -6.01 -2.79
N ASP A 154 2.60 -6.52 -2.00
CA ASP A 154 4.02 -6.62 -2.39
C ASP A 154 4.24 -7.81 -3.33
N VAL A 155 3.67 -7.72 -4.55
CA VAL A 155 3.72 -8.77 -5.57
C VAL A 155 5.16 -9.14 -5.89
N THR A 156 5.42 -10.44 -6.00
CA THR A 156 6.77 -10.97 -6.07
C THR A 156 6.92 -12.04 -7.16
N ALA A 157 7.82 -11.84 -8.12
CA ALA A 157 8.31 -12.91 -8.98
C ALA A 157 9.30 -13.77 -8.18
N ARG A 158 8.77 -14.83 -7.55
CA ARG A 158 9.49 -15.61 -6.54
C ARG A 158 10.70 -16.35 -7.09
N ASP A 159 10.62 -16.84 -8.30
CA ASP A 159 11.74 -17.50 -8.98
C ASP A 159 12.92 -16.56 -9.19
N PHE A 160 12.70 -15.26 -9.42
CA PHE A 160 13.78 -14.28 -9.53
C PHE A 160 14.43 -14.01 -8.17
N THR A 161 13.64 -13.83 -7.10
CA THR A 161 14.20 -13.58 -5.77
C THR A 161 15.06 -14.75 -5.28
N LEU A 162 14.64 -15.98 -5.58
CA LEU A 162 15.40 -17.18 -5.21
C LEU A 162 16.61 -17.39 -6.11
N GLY A 163 16.48 -17.14 -7.42
CA GLY A 163 17.55 -17.38 -8.40
C GLY A 163 18.66 -16.34 -8.35
N ASP A 164 18.35 -15.09 -8.09
CA ASP A 164 19.33 -13.98 -8.12
C ASP A 164 20.07 -13.82 -6.78
N GLY A 165 19.56 -14.38 -5.68
CA GLY A 165 20.07 -14.12 -4.33
C GLY A 165 19.86 -12.66 -3.87
N GLN A 166 19.10 -11.87 -4.64
CA GLN A 166 18.71 -10.48 -4.37
C GLN A 166 17.24 -10.29 -4.75
N TRP A 167 16.50 -9.51 -3.98
CA TRP A 167 15.05 -9.39 -4.16
C TRP A 167 14.64 -8.37 -5.23
N THR A 168 15.53 -7.41 -5.55
CA THR A 168 15.22 -6.24 -6.38
C THR A 168 14.48 -6.60 -7.67
N ARG A 169 14.99 -7.53 -8.48
CA ARG A 169 14.36 -7.87 -9.77
C ARG A 169 12.99 -8.52 -9.60
N GLY A 170 12.85 -9.43 -8.63
CA GLY A 170 11.58 -10.12 -8.36
C GLY A 170 10.51 -9.22 -7.75
N LYS A 171 10.91 -8.12 -7.10
CA LYS A 171 10.04 -7.15 -6.42
C LYS A 171 9.72 -5.91 -7.29
N SER A 172 10.42 -5.72 -8.43
CA SER A 172 10.41 -4.45 -9.18
C SER A 172 9.79 -4.54 -10.58
N CYS A 173 9.06 -5.60 -10.91
CA CYS A 173 8.31 -5.62 -12.14
C CYS A 173 7.27 -4.50 -12.16
N ASP A 174 6.99 -3.92 -13.31
CA ASP A 174 5.97 -2.87 -13.47
C ASP A 174 4.61 -3.35 -12.95
N GLY A 175 3.96 -2.52 -12.15
CA GLY A 175 2.66 -2.84 -11.57
C GLY A 175 2.67 -3.82 -10.39
N PHE A 176 3.84 -4.23 -9.86
CA PHE A 176 3.98 -5.19 -8.74
C PHE A 176 3.82 -4.56 -7.35
N ALA A 177 3.38 -3.32 -7.26
CA ALA A 177 3.00 -2.66 -6.02
C ALA A 177 1.60 -2.01 -6.17
N PRO A 178 0.52 -2.78 -6.23
CA PRO A 178 -0.83 -2.23 -6.07
C PRO A 178 -0.97 -1.57 -4.69
N ILE A 179 -1.53 -0.34 -4.66
CA ILE A 179 -1.66 0.49 -3.46
C ILE A 179 -3.06 1.08 -3.41
N GLY A 180 -3.65 1.14 -2.24
CA GLY A 180 -4.95 1.77 -2.02
C GLY A 180 -5.95 0.86 -1.30
N PRO A 181 -7.27 1.06 -1.49
CA PRO A 181 -7.90 2.14 -2.26
C PRO A 181 -7.86 3.50 -1.57
N TYR A 182 -7.70 3.54 -0.23
CA TYR A 182 -7.78 4.73 0.62
C TYR A 182 -6.52 4.87 1.48
N ILE A 183 -6.28 6.09 1.98
CA ILE A 183 -5.40 6.35 3.11
C ILE A 183 -6.28 6.67 4.31
N GLU A 184 -6.24 5.83 5.36
CA GLU A 184 -6.93 6.08 6.62
C GLU A 184 -5.98 6.79 7.59
N THR A 185 -6.40 7.96 8.09
CA THR A 185 -5.58 8.79 8.99
C THR A 185 -5.80 8.50 10.47
N GLU A 186 -6.93 7.87 10.82
CA GLU A 186 -7.31 7.55 12.20
C GLU A 186 -7.33 6.04 12.39
N LEU A 187 -6.14 5.41 12.39
CA LEU A 187 -5.98 3.97 12.48
C LEU A 187 -5.03 3.61 13.63
N ASP A 188 -5.38 2.61 14.43
CA ASP A 188 -4.39 1.91 15.26
C ASP A 188 -3.65 0.88 14.38
N PRO A 189 -2.38 1.14 13.99
CA PRO A 189 -1.66 0.30 13.04
C PRO A 189 -1.28 -1.08 13.60
N LEU A 190 -1.37 -1.27 14.92
CA LEU A 190 -1.01 -2.52 15.60
C LEU A 190 -2.22 -3.34 16.03
N ASN A 191 -3.43 -2.93 15.63
CA ASN A 191 -4.67 -3.62 15.99
C ASN A 191 -5.62 -3.77 14.80
N GLN A 192 -5.11 -4.16 13.64
CA GLN A 192 -5.90 -4.36 12.43
C GLN A 192 -5.91 -5.84 12.03
N ARG A 193 -7.06 -6.34 11.64
CA ARG A 193 -7.14 -7.62 10.94
C ARG A 193 -6.70 -7.45 9.50
N ILE A 194 -5.82 -8.34 9.02
CA ILE A 194 -5.37 -8.39 7.62
C ILE A 194 -5.73 -9.75 7.01
N VAL A 195 -6.39 -9.72 5.85
CA VAL A 195 -6.86 -10.92 5.14
C VAL A 195 -6.53 -10.78 3.66
N THR A 196 -5.87 -11.80 3.10
CA THR A 196 -5.70 -11.92 1.65
C THR A 196 -6.51 -13.09 1.12
N LYS A 197 -7.28 -12.85 0.06
CA LYS A 197 -8.01 -13.88 -0.68
C LYS A 197 -7.50 -13.96 -2.11
N VAL A 198 -7.45 -15.19 -2.62
CA VAL A 198 -7.21 -15.46 -4.06
C VAL A 198 -8.36 -16.28 -4.59
N ASN A 199 -9.07 -15.76 -5.60
CA ASN A 199 -10.29 -16.35 -6.16
C ASN A 199 -11.36 -16.67 -5.11
N GLY A 200 -11.51 -15.78 -4.11
CA GLY A 200 -12.45 -15.91 -3.00
C GLY A 200 -11.98 -16.83 -1.86
N GLU A 201 -10.90 -17.59 -2.03
CA GLU A 201 -10.35 -18.44 -0.98
C GLU A 201 -9.39 -17.66 -0.07
N THR A 202 -9.57 -17.71 1.23
CA THR A 202 -8.68 -17.09 2.21
C THR A 202 -7.32 -17.77 2.21
N ARG A 203 -6.27 -17.00 1.96
CA ARG A 203 -4.87 -17.44 1.93
C ARG A 203 -4.06 -16.92 3.12
N GLN A 204 -4.21 -15.62 3.42
CA GLN A 204 -3.62 -15.00 4.61
C GLN A 204 -4.75 -14.53 5.53
N ASN A 205 -4.60 -14.71 6.82
CA ASN A 205 -5.55 -14.24 7.84
C ASN A 205 -4.80 -14.09 9.17
N SER A 206 -4.43 -12.86 9.49
CA SER A 206 -3.65 -12.52 10.67
C SER A 206 -4.06 -11.15 11.22
N SER A 207 -3.27 -10.61 12.13
CA SER A 207 -3.41 -9.29 12.70
C SER A 207 -2.08 -8.53 12.67
N THR A 208 -2.13 -7.22 12.45
CA THR A 208 -0.96 -6.34 12.54
C THR A 208 -0.32 -6.33 13.93
N SER A 209 -1.02 -6.81 14.96
CA SER A 209 -0.44 -7.05 16.31
C SER A 209 0.67 -8.12 16.31
N GLN A 210 0.80 -8.91 15.25
CA GLN A 210 1.89 -9.87 15.07
C GLN A 210 3.18 -9.22 14.54
N MET A 211 3.17 -7.94 14.19
CA MET A 211 4.39 -7.24 13.76
C MET A 211 5.50 -7.33 14.81
N ILE A 212 6.72 -7.56 14.35
CA ILE A 212 7.94 -7.60 15.15
C ILE A 212 8.39 -6.18 15.46
N PHE A 213 8.42 -5.33 14.42
CA PHE A 213 8.74 -3.91 14.47
C PHE A 213 7.50 -3.09 14.10
N SER A 214 7.15 -2.12 14.90
CA SER A 214 6.06 -1.17 14.63
C SER A 214 6.40 -0.24 13.45
N PRO A 215 5.40 0.39 12.82
CA PRO A 215 5.64 1.40 11.79
C PRO A 215 6.60 2.51 12.23
N GLN A 216 6.48 2.97 13.46
CA GLN A 216 7.33 4.02 14.04
C GLN A 216 8.79 3.57 14.18
N GLU A 217 9.04 2.36 14.67
CA GLU A 217 10.39 1.78 14.75
C GLU A 217 11.01 1.61 13.36
N ILE A 218 10.21 1.19 12.36
CA ILE A 218 10.66 1.05 10.98
C ILE A 218 11.03 2.41 10.38
N ILE A 219 10.17 3.43 10.53
CA ILE A 219 10.46 4.80 10.04
C ILE A 219 11.74 5.33 10.67
N SER A 220 11.89 5.20 11.98
CA SER A 220 13.11 5.60 12.70
C SER A 220 14.33 4.92 12.07
N TYR A 221 14.33 3.60 11.97
CA TYR A 221 15.44 2.81 11.44
C TYR A 221 15.79 3.17 9.99
N VAL A 222 14.78 3.31 9.11
CA VAL A 222 14.97 3.69 7.70
C VAL A 222 15.53 5.10 7.59
N SER A 223 14.99 6.04 8.39
CA SER A 223 15.38 7.45 8.36
C SER A 223 16.82 7.73 8.79
N GLU A 224 17.46 6.79 9.51
CA GLU A 224 18.90 6.88 9.83
C GLU A 224 19.77 6.92 8.55
N THR A 225 19.37 6.16 7.52
CA THR A 225 20.18 5.97 6.30
C THR A 225 19.67 6.75 5.11
N MET A 226 18.35 6.86 4.91
CA MET A 226 17.75 7.52 3.75
C MET A 226 16.65 8.50 4.16
N THR A 227 16.56 9.64 3.47
CA THR A 227 15.47 10.59 3.64
C THR A 227 14.19 9.99 3.07
N LEU A 228 13.09 10.08 3.81
CA LEU A 228 11.75 9.77 3.37
C LEU A 228 11.05 11.08 2.98
N ASN A 229 10.48 11.13 1.79
CA ASN A 229 9.76 12.29 1.27
C ASN A 229 8.25 12.17 1.50
N PRO A 230 7.49 13.27 1.53
CA PRO A 230 6.03 13.20 1.53
C PRO A 230 5.51 12.30 0.40
N GLY A 231 4.59 11.39 0.73
CA GLY A 231 4.04 10.42 -0.20
C GLY A 231 4.89 9.16 -0.41
N ASP A 232 6.12 9.06 0.13
CA ASP A 232 6.84 7.79 0.17
C ASP A 232 6.10 6.77 1.04
N LEU A 233 6.28 5.48 0.73
CA LEU A 233 5.63 4.39 1.42
C LEU A 233 6.62 3.52 2.18
N ILE A 234 6.17 3.04 3.34
CA ILE A 234 6.78 1.95 4.10
C ILE A 234 5.81 0.76 4.07
N ALA A 235 6.12 -0.29 3.32
CA ALA A 235 5.43 -1.58 3.35
C ALA A 235 5.95 -2.38 4.56
N THR A 236 5.06 -2.73 5.50
CA THR A 236 5.48 -3.17 6.84
C THR A 236 5.72 -4.67 6.98
N GLY A 237 5.69 -5.41 5.87
CA GLY A 237 5.81 -6.86 5.86
C GLY A 237 4.47 -7.59 5.83
N THR A 238 4.51 -8.84 5.39
CA THR A 238 3.33 -9.68 5.17
C THR A 238 3.18 -10.77 6.24
N PRO A 239 1.93 -11.15 6.60
CA PRO A 239 1.66 -12.28 7.48
C PRO A 239 1.85 -13.65 6.79
N PRO A 240 1.73 -14.80 7.52
CA PRO A 240 1.82 -16.13 6.94
C PRO A 240 0.77 -16.39 5.86
N GLY A 241 1.03 -17.40 5.02
CA GLY A 241 0.14 -17.82 3.94
C GLY A 241 0.48 -17.22 2.58
N VAL A 242 1.69 -16.66 2.39
CA VAL A 242 2.22 -16.24 1.08
C VAL A 242 2.19 -17.40 0.09
N GLY A 243 1.78 -17.15 -1.13
CA GLY A 243 1.66 -18.21 -2.12
C GLY A 243 1.46 -17.73 -3.55
N GLU A 244 1.51 -18.70 -4.47
CA GLU A 244 1.41 -18.46 -5.90
C GLU A 244 0.02 -18.01 -6.31
N MET A 245 -0.02 -16.98 -7.17
CA MET A 245 -1.17 -16.63 -8.01
C MET A 245 -0.98 -17.18 -9.41
N LYS A 246 -2.01 -17.75 -9.97
CA LYS A 246 -2.01 -18.17 -11.38
C LYS A 246 -2.60 -17.08 -12.26
N ALA A 247 -2.29 -17.10 -13.53
CA ALA A 247 -2.97 -16.22 -14.50
C ALA A 247 -4.50 -16.37 -14.35
N ASP A 248 -5.22 -15.28 -14.58
CA ASP A 248 -6.68 -15.14 -14.42
C ASP A 248 -7.15 -15.20 -12.94
N SER A 249 -6.23 -15.08 -11.98
CA SER A 249 -6.59 -14.95 -10.57
C SER A 249 -7.06 -13.55 -10.22
N ILE A 250 -8.00 -13.50 -9.27
CA ILE A 250 -8.37 -12.27 -8.56
C ILE A 250 -7.72 -12.34 -7.18
N VAL A 251 -6.99 -11.29 -6.80
CA VAL A 251 -6.41 -11.13 -5.46
C VAL A 251 -7.06 -9.95 -4.75
N GLU A 252 -7.45 -10.17 -3.50
CA GLU A 252 -8.08 -9.17 -2.64
C GLU A 252 -7.34 -9.13 -1.31
N VAL A 253 -6.80 -7.96 -0.98
CA VAL A 253 -6.17 -7.71 0.33
C VAL A 253 -7.08 -6.77 1.11
N THR A 254 -7.57 -7.22 2.25
CA THR A 254 -8.47 -6.45 3.13
C THR A 254 -7.78 -6.13 4.44
N ILE A 255 -7.80 -4.86 4.85
CA ILE A 255 -7.46 -4.40 6.19
C ILE A 255 -8.69 -3.75 6.80
N GLU A 256 -9.05 -4.14 8.04
CA GLU A 256 -10.35 -3.95 8.66
C GLU A 256 -10.88 -2.52 8.55
N ASP A 257 -10.13 -1.52 9.00
CA ASP A 257 -10.56 -0.13 9.01
C ASP A 257 -10.21 0.65 7.73
N ILE A 258 -9.45 0.06 6.79
CA ILE A 258 -9.09 0.72 5.53
C ILE A 258 -10.10 0.35 4.42
N GLY A 259 -10.22 -0.94 4.13
CA GLY A 259 -11.05 -1.44 3.04
C GLY A 259 -10.43 -2.64 2.34
N THR A 260 -10.66 -2.78 1.04
CA THR A 260 -10.15 -3.89 0.23
C THR A 260 -9.48 -3.36 -1.03
N LEU A 261 -8.23 -3.75 -1.23
CA LEU A 261 -7.47 -3.57 -2.45
C LEU A 261 -7.65 -4.81 -3.33
N LYS A 262 -8.15 -4.64 -4.54
CA LYS A 262 -8.47 -5.74 -5.45
C LYS A 262 -7.72 -5.60 -6.77
N ASN A 263 -7.16 -6.70 -7.27
CA ASN A 263 -6.46 -6.72 -8.56
C ASN A 263 -6.72 -8.02 -9.31
N TYR A 264 -6.45 -7.97 -10.63
CA TYR A 264 -6.61 -9.07 -11.56
C TYR A 264 -5.24 -9.45 -12.13
N LEU A 265 -4.82 -10.69 -11.97
CA LEU A 265 -3.56 -11.17 -12.53
C LEU A 265 -3.85 -11.73 -13.94
N ILE A 266 -3.29 -11.12 -14.97
CA ILE A 266 -3.41 -11.60 -16.34
C ILE A 266 -2.04 -11.96 -16.92
N LYS A 267 -2.02 -12.90 -17.87
CA LYS A 267 -0.79 -13.30 -18.54
C LYS A 267 -0.35 -12.22 -19.52
N GLU A 268 0.93 -11.95 -19.56
CA GLU A 268 1.55 -11.11 -20.59
C GLU A 268 1.29 -11.74 -21.99
N GLU A 269 0.79 -10.95 -22.97
CA GLU A 269 0.53 -11.37 -24.36
C GLU A 269 1.79 -11.66 -25.17
#